data_36613597ac76031904d6a97a7da27111
#
_entry.id   36613597ac76031904d6a97a7da27111
#
_cell.length_a   1.000
_cell.length_b   1.000
_cell.length_c   1.000
_cell.angle_alpha   90.00
_cell.angle_beta   90.00
_cell.angle_gamma   90.00
#
_symmetry.space_group_name_H-M   'P 1'
#
loop_
_entity.id
_entity.type
_entity.pdbx_description
1 polymer ?
#
loop_
_entity_poly.entity_id
_entity_poly.type
_entity_poly.pdbx_seq_one_letter_code
_entity_poly.pdbx_strand_id
1 'polypeptide(L)'
;MDIIYNPVLGGVVEGEWPNVHRNYVPTLCMHCKNPECVPCCPTGASQQDPDGVVWVDYKKCMGCKVCVNACPYGMRDTSHMVRRFDEYVRKCTFCKERREMEPDKDPYCVQTCHQKARIFGDIDDPNSAISRLINRSDTFRLLEELGTDPQIYYIPALGGKR
;
A
#
# COMPACT_ATOMS: atom_id res chain seq x y z
N MET A 1 24.60 -7.76 9.86
CA MET A 1 23.71 -8.80 9.24
C MET A 1 22.73 -8.04 8.38
N ASP A 2 23.01 -7.98 7.09
CA ASP A 2 22.25 -7.10 6.18
C ASP A 2 20.92 -7.78 5.86
N ILE A 3 19.82 -7.12 6.25
CA ILE A 3 18.48 -7.57 5.91
C ILE A 3 18.28 -7.25 4.43
N ILE A 4 18.41 -8.28 3.57
CA ILE A 4 18.08 -8.13 2.15
C ILE A 4 16.56 -8.12 2.05
N TYR A 5 15.98 -6.93 2.07
CA TYR A 5 14.59 -6.72 1.72
C TYR A 5 14.45 -6.91 0.21
N ASN A 6 13.83 -8.02 -0.20
CA ASN A 6 13.44 -8.20 -1.61
C ASN A 6 11.93 -7.93 -1.73
N PRO A 7 11.52 -6.74 -2.21
CA PRO A 7 10.11 -6.38 -2.31
C PRO A 7 9.32 -7.27 -3.28
N VAL A 8 10.01 -7.93 -4.20
CA VAL A 8 9.38 -8.82 -5.19
C VAL A 8 9.05 -10.19 -4.60
N LEU A 9 9.77 -10.63 -3.55
CA LEU A 9 9.59 -11.95 -2.94
C LEU A 9 8.94 -11.92 -1.55
N GLY A 10 8.61 -10.75 -1.02
CA GLY A 10 7.70 -10.55 0.11
C GLY A 10 8.01 -11.28 1.41
N GLY A 11 9.27 -11.60 1.71
CA GLY A 11 9.57 -12.28 2.95
C GLY A 11 10.94 -11.97 3.53
N VAL A 12 10.98 -11.70 4.84
CA VAL A 12 12.22 -11.65 5.62
C VAL A 12 12.50 -13.06 6.14
N VAL A 13 13.69 -13.54 5.88
CA VAL A 13 14.16 -14.83 6.41
C VAL A 13 15.02 -14.58 7.63
N GLU A 14 14.63 -15.14 8.77
CA GLU A 14 15.33 -15.00 10.04
C GLU A 14 15.73 -16.39 10.58
N GLY A 15 16.82 -16.44 11.35
CA GLY A 15 17.31 -17.65 11.98
C GLY A 15 18.33 -18.42 11.14
N GLU A 16 18.85 -19.50 11.72
CA GLU A 16 19.81 -20.42 11.11
C GLU A 16 19.19 -21.82 11.01
N TRP A 17 19.57 -22.55 9.98
CA TRP A 17 19.12 -23.93 9.82
C TRP A 17 19.49 -24.77 11.06
N PRO A 18 18.55 -25.59 11.62
CA PRO A 18 17.20 -25.93 11.11
C PRO A 18 16.09 -24.97 11.58
N ASN A 19 16.37 -23.92 12.34
CA ASN A 19 15.38 -23.00 12.96
C ASN A 19 15.19 -21.74 12.10
N VAL A 20 14.82 -21.91 10.84
CA VAL A 20 14.59 -20.82 9.91
C VAL A 20 13.12 -20.41 9.94
N HIS A 21 12.87 -19.11 10.09
CA HIS A 21 11.53 -18.51 10.02
C HIS A 21 11.45 -17.57 8.83
N ARG A 22 10.31 -17.59 8.14
CA ARG A 22 10.05 -16.69 7.04
C ARG A 22 8.77 -15.90 7.30
N ASN A 23 8.90 -14.60 7.43
CA ASN A 23 7.77 -13.68 7.59
C ASN A 23 7.39 -13.10 6.22
N TYR A 24 6.11 -13.20 5.87
CA TYR A 24 5.56 -12.61 4.65
C TYR A 24 4.84 -11.31 5.00
N VAL A 25 5.25 -10.22 4.37
CA VAL A 25 4.59 -8.92 4.51
C VAL A 25 3.83 -8.63 3.22
N PRO A 26 2.49 -8.67 3.22
CA PRO A 26 1.70 -8.37 2.04
C PRO A 26 1.80 -6.88 1.73
N THR A 27 2.42 -6.54 0.61
CA THR A 27 2.58 -5.15 0.19
C THR A 27 1.47 -4.73 -0.76
N LEU A 28 1.01 -3.49 -0.59
CA LEU A 28 0.05 -2.82 -1.47
C LEU A 28 0.46 -1.35 -1.58
N CYS A 29 -0.27 -0.54 -2.36
CA CYS A 29 -0.01 0.89 -2.37
C CYS A 29 -0.15 1.46 -0.96
N MET A 30 0.87 2.17 -0.49
CA MET A 30 0.93 2.71 0.87
C MET A 30 0.06 3.95 1.07
N HIS A 31 -0.52 4.51 0.01
CA HIS A 31 -1.29 5.76 0.04
C HIS A 31 -0.60 6.83 0.89
N CYS A 32 0.70 7.03 0.59
CA CYS A 32 1.58 7.94 1.33
C CYS A 32 0.95 9.32 1.51
N LYS A 33 1.18 9.94 2.67
CA LYS A 33 0.76 11.32 2.91
C LYS A 33 1.58 12.30 2.06
N ASN A 34 2.85 11.96 1.83
CA ASN A 34 3.77 12.69 0.94
C ASN A 34 4.10 11.79 -0.28
N PRO A 35 3.21 11.66 -1.26
CA PRO A 35 3.35 10.68 -2.33
C PRO A 35 4.23 11.21 -3.47
N GLU A 36 5.48 10.78 -3.59
CA GLU A 36 6.40 11.13 -4.67
C GLU A 36 5.83 10.86 -6.08
N CYS A 37 4.93 9.90 -6.17
CA CYS A 37 4.30 9.51 -7.43
C CYS A 37 3.20 10.47 -7.91
N VAL A 38 2.85 11.50 -7.14
CA VAL A 38 1.89 12.54 -7.54
C VAL A 38 2.60 13.70 -8.22
N PRO A 39 3.56 14.40 -7.59
CA PRO A 39 4.23 15.53 -8.21
C PRO A 39 5.06 15.15 -9.44
N CYS A 40 5.53 13.91 -9.56
CA CYS A 40 6.30 13.45 -10.71
C CYS A 40 5.46 13.21 -11.97
N CYS A 41 4.11 13.27 -11.89
CA CYS A 41 3.24 12.96 -13.01
C CYS A 41 3.12 14.15 -13.97
N PRO A 42 3.64 14.07 -15.22
CA PRO A 42 3.65 15.20 -16.13
C PRO A 42 2.25 15.61 -16.64
N THR A 43 1.29 14.67 -16.64
CA THR A 43 -0.08 14.92 -17.08
C THR A 43 -1.04 15.24 -15.93
N GLY A 44 -0.57 15.21 -14.67
CA GLY A 44 -1.42 15.33 -13.50
C GLY A 44 -2.44 14.20 -13.34
N ALA A 45 -2.20 13.06 -13.99
CA ALA A 45 -3.08 11.88 -13.88
C ALA A 45 -3.00 11.23 -12.49
N SER A 46 -1.82 11.26 -11.84
CA SER A 46 -1.66 10.77 -10.47
C SER A 46 -2.09 11.85 -9.51
N GLN A 47 -3.07 11.55 -8.66
CA GLN A 47 -3.71 12.53 -7.77
C GLN A 47 -3.84 11.98 -6.36
N GLN A 48 -4.01 12.89 -5.40
CA GLN A 48 -4.35 12.57 -4.01
C GLN A 48 -5.59 13.36 -3.63
N ASP A 49 -6.56 12.67 -3.05
CA ASP A 49 -7.78 13.27 -2.54
C ASP A 49 -7.57 13.86 -1.13
N PRO A 50 -8.45 14.72 -0.65
CA PRO A 50 -8.38 15.27 0.71
C PRO A 50 -8.44 14.21 1.82
N ASP A 51 -9.03 13.05 1.56
CA ASP A 51 -9.06 11.89 2.45
C ASP A 51 -7.75 11.06 2.43
N GLY A 52 -6.72 11.55 1.72
CA GLY A 52 -5.42 10.89 1.61
C GLY A 52 -5.33 9.78 0.57
N VAL A 53 -6.42 9.42 -0.09
CA VAL A 53 -6.40 8.37 -1.11
C VAL A 53 -5.66 8.82 -2.36
N VAL A 54 -4.57 8.13 -2.69
CA VAL A 54 -3.84 8.35 -3.94
C VAL A 54 -4.46 7.48 -5.04
N TRP A 55 -4.76 8.07 -6.20
CA TRP A 55 -5.38 7.39 -7.32
C TRP A 55 -4.83 7.87 -8.68
N VAL A 56 -5.29 7.29 -9.76
CA VAL A 56 -4.87 7.65 -11.12
C VAL A 56 -6.10 7.91 -11.98
N ASP A 57 -6.15 9.09 -12.58
CA ASP A 57 -7.11 9.38 -13.64
C ASP A 57 -6.65 8.70 -14.93
N TYR A 58 -7.29 7.59 -15.25
CA TYR A 58 -6.93 6.78 -16.42
C TYR A 58 -7.14 7.52 -17.76
N LYS A 59 -8.01 8.53 -17.79
CA LYS A 59 -8.25 9.34 -19.01
C LYS A 59 -7.11 10.31 -19.29
N LYS A 60 -6.37 10.74 -18.24
CA LYS A 60 -5.21 11.62 -18.34
C LYS A 60 -3.88 10.86 -18.40
N CYS A 61 -3.87 9.61 -18.01
CA CYS A 61 -2.65 8.82 -17.95
C CYS A 61 -2.17 8.45 -19.35
N MET A 62 -0.94 8.85 -19.68
CA MET A 62 -0.29 8.53 -20.95
C MET A 62 0.66 7.32 -20.87
N GLY A 63 0.70 6.60 -19.76
CA GLY A 63 1.52 5.40 -19.60
C GLY A 63 3.04 5.61 -19.54
N CYS A 64 3.53 6.83 -19.28
CA CYS A 64 4.96 7.16 -19.30
C CYS A 64 5.82 6.47 -18.23
N LYS A 65 5.20 5.82 -17.24
CA LYS A 65 5.83 5.04 -16.15
C LYS A 65 6.75 5.83 -15.19
N VAL A 66 6.84 7.14 -15.27
CA VAL A 66 7.64 7.95 -14.34
C VAL A 66 7.25 7.68 -12.88
N CYS A 67 5.94 7.61 -12.61
CA CYS A 67 5.42 7.32 -11.28
C CYS A 67 5.69 5.87 -10.80
N VAL A 68 6.00 4.94 -11.70
CA VAL A 68 6.43 3.58 -11.35
C VAL A 68 7.83 3.64 -10.76
N ASN A 69 8.74 4.38 -11.42
CA ASN A 69 10.12 4.55 -10.97
C ASN A 69 10.21 5.40 -9.69
N ALA A 70 9.29 6.37 -9.51
CA ALA A 70 9.25 7.21 -8.33
C ALA A 70 8.68 6.50 -7.09
N CYS A 71 8.02 5.35 -7.24
CA CYS A 71 7.42 4.63 -6.11
C CYS A 71 8.47 3.74 -5.42
N PRO A 72 8.90 4.06 -4.19
CA PRO A 72 9.93 3.26 -3.50
C PRO A 72 9.41 1.87 -3.10
N TYR A 73 8.10 1.69 -3.05
CA TYR A 73 7.44 0.43 -2.71
C TYR A 73 7.18 -0.47 -3.93
N GLY A 74 7.38 0.01 -5.16
CA GLY A 74 7.08 -0.73 -6.37
C GLY A 74 5.59 -1.05 -6.59
N MET A 75 4.67 -0.27 -6.01
CA MET A 75 3.23 -0.60 -5.95
C MET A 75 2.41 -0.05 -7.12
N ARG A 76 3.07 0.23 -8.24
CA ARG A 76 2.39 0.64 -9.47
C ARG A 76 2.55 -0.42 -10.55
N ASP A 77 1.41 -0.98 -10.95
CA ASP A 77 1.36 -2.10 -11.89
C ASP A 77 1.28 -1.64 -13.35
N THR A 78 2.13 -2.26 -14.16
CA THR A 78 2.18 -2.08 -15.61
C THR A 78 2.07 -3.40 -16.35
N SER A 79 1.83 -4.50 -15.65
CA SER A 79 1.80 -5.85 -16.24
C SER A 79 0.70 -6.02 -17.29
N HIS A 80 -0.42 -5.28 -17.14
CA HIS A 80 -1.51 -5.25 -18.10
C HIS A 80 -1.20 -4.49 -19.41
N MET A 81 -0.13 -3.66 -19.41
CA MET A 81 0.26 -2.82 -20.59
C MET A 81 0.87 -3.64 -21.76
N VAL A 82 0.78 -4.96 -21.71
CA VAL A 82 1.22 -5.86 -22.78
C VAL A 82 0.32 -5.75 -24.01
N ARG A 83 -0.92 -5.32 -23.84
CA ARG A 83 -1.85 -5.08 -24.96
C ARG A 83 -1.79 -3.61 -25.37
N ARG A 84 -1.75 -3.35 -26.66
CA ARG A 84 -1.58 -2.05 -27.33
C ARG A 84 -2.61 -0.96 -26.96
N PHE A 85 -3.61 -1.28 -26.11
CA PHE A 85 -4.72 -0.41 -25.76
C PHE A 85 -4.82 -0.04 -24.27
N ASP A 86 -3.95 -0.62 -23.41
CA ASP A 86 -3.96 -0.34 -21.97
C ASP A 86 -2.76 0.56 -21.63
N GLU A 87 -2.84 1.83 -21.99
CA GLU A 87 -1.73 2.79 -21.86
C GLU A 87 -1.70 3.52 -20.50
N TYR A 88 -2.22 2.93 -19.44
CA TYR A 88 -2.25 3.56 -18.12
C TYR A 88 -1.65 2.69 -17.03
N VAL A 89 -1.17 3.33 -15.97
CA VAL A 89 -0.59 2.65 -14.80
C VAL A 89 -1.68 2.36 -13.78
N ARG A 90 -1.77 1.10 -13.31
CA ARG A 90 -2.70 0.68 -12.26
C ARG A 90 -2.07 0.70 -10.88
N LYS A 91 -2.89 0.82 -9.85
CA LYS A 91 -2.52 0.68 -8.44
C LYS A 91 -3.76 0.45 -7.58
N CYS A 92 -3.56 0.07 -6.33
CA CYS A 92 -4.62 0.06 -5.33
C CYS A 92 -5.23 1.46 -5.17
N THR A 93 -6.55 1.57 -5.12
CA THR A 93 -7.29 2.83 -4.90
C THR A 93 -8.13 2.77 -3.62
N PHE A 94 -7.91 1.79 -2.74
CA PHE A 94 -8.83 1.43 -1.65
C PHE A 94 -10.28 1.26 -2.13
N CYS A 95 -10.45 0.76 -3.38
CA CYS A 95 -11.75 0.59 -4.02
C CYS A 95 -12.58 1.88 -4.04
N LYS A 96 -11.95 3.03 -4.35
CA LYS A 96 -12.55 4.37 -4.33
C LYS A 96 -13.91 4.41 -5.02
N GLU A 97 -13.99 3.97 -6.29
CA GLU A 97 -15.23 3.96 -7.07
C GLU A 97 -16.37 3.23 -6.36
N ARG A 98 -16.06 2.08 -5.74
CA ARG A 98 -17.06 1.33 -4.98
C ARG A 98 -17.47 2.06 -3.71
N ARG A 99 -16.55 2.66 -2.98
CA ARG A 99 -16.85 3.41 -1.75
C ARG A 99 -17.65 4.68 -2.02
N GLU A 100 -17.51 5.25 -3.20
CA GLU A 100 -18.35 6.38 -3.65
C GLU A 100 -19.81 5.93 -3.91
N MET A 101 -20.02 4.73 -4.42
CA MET A 101 -21.36 4.16 -4.64
C MET A 101 -21.97 3.55 -3.37
N GLU A 102 -21.15 2.94 -2.52
CA GLU A 102 -21.55 2.23 -1.30
C GLU A 102 -20.64 2.65 -0.14
N PRO A 103 -20.86 3.84 0.48
CA PRO A 103 -19.94 4.42 1.49
C PRO A 103 -19.73 3.55 2.73
N ASP A 104 -20.72 2.74 3.09
CA ASP A 104 -20.68 1.87 4.28
C ASP A 104 -19.88 0.57 4.04
N LYS A 105 -19.36 0.36 2.83
CA LYS A 105 -18.66 -0.88 2.50
C LYS A 105 -17.15 -0.71 2.46
N ASP A 106 -16.50 -1.59 3.18
CA ASP A 106 -15.05 -1.75 3.16
C ASP A 106 -14.50 -2.13 1.77
N PRO A 107 -13.22 -1.85 1.50
CA PRO A 107 -12.53 -2.38 0.32
C PRO A 107 -12.67 -3.91 0.20
N TYR A 108 -12.72 -4.41 -1.03
CA TYR A 108 -12.90 -5.86 -1.28
C TYR A 108 -11.88 -6.74 -0.55
N CYS A 109 -10.62 -6.32 -0.49
CA CYS A 109 -9.56 -7.09 0.18
C CYS A 109 -9.76 -7.19 1.70
N VAL A 110 -10.50 -6.27 2.30
CA VAL A 110 -10.90 -6.31 3.72
C VAL A 110 -12.06 -7.27 3.90
N GLN A 111 -13.11 -7.12 3.08
CA GLN A 111 -14.32 -7.96 3.17
C GLN A 111 -14.05 -9.44 2.90
N THR A 112 -13.18 -9.75 1.93
CA THR A 112 -12.87 -11.14 1.55
C THR A 112 -11.80 -11.78 2.42
N CYS A 113 -11.22 -11.05 3.37
CA CYS A 113 -10.20 -11.59 4.26
C CYS A 113 -10.83 -12.53 5.30
N HIS A 114 -10.74 -13.84 5.10
CA HIS A 114 -11.27 -14.83 6.03
C HIS A 114 -10.67 -14.72 7.44
N GLN A 115 -9.40 -14.38 7.56
CA GLN A 115 -8.72 -14.20 8.83
C GLN A 115 -8.99 -12.85 9.48
N LYS A 116 -9.75 -11.95 8.82
CA LYS A 116 -9.98 -10.57 9.26
C LYS A 116 -8.68 -9.83 9.63
N ALA A 117 -7.60 -10.18 8.95
CA ALA A 117 -6.27 -9.62 9.18
C ALA A 117 -6.09 -8.23 8.53
N ARG A 118 -7.08 -7.76 7.77
CA ARG A 118 -7.08 -6.45 7.14
C ARG A 118 -8.19 -5.60 7.73
N ILE A 119 -7.82 -4.40 8.16
CA ILE A 119 -8.74 -3.42 8.74
C ILE A 119 -8.57 -2.13 7.95
N PHE A 120 -9.67 -1.50 7.62
CA PHE A 120 -9.72 -0.23 6.92
C PHE A 120 -10.51 0.78 7.76
N GLY A 121 -10.14 2.05 7.70
CA GLY A 121 -10.85 3.11 8.41
C GLY A 121 -10.09 4.42 8.38
N ASP A 122 -10.66 5.40 9.04
CA ASP A 122 -10.08 6.73 9.22
C ASP A 122 -9.13 6.71 10.43
N ILE A 123 -7.87 7.04 10.18
CA ILE A 123 -6.83 7.10 11.23
C ILE A 123 -6.98 8.37 12.07
N ASP A 124 -7.51 9.44 11.49
CA ASP A 124 -7.67 10.73 12.16
C ASP A 124 -8.91 10.74 13.10
N ASP A 125 -9.85 9.80 12.92
CA ASP A 125 -10.93 9.59 13.90
C ASP A 125 -10.43 8.76 15.09
N PRO A 126 -10.30 9.35 16.30
CA PRO A 126 -9.84 8.63 17.50
C PRO A 126 -10.77 7.51 17.93
N ASN A 127 -12.05 7.56 17.51
CA ASN A 127 -13.06 6.55 17.83
C ASN A 127 -13.12 5.42 16.81
N SER A 128 -12.39 5.50 15.72
CA SER A 128 -12.34 4.45 14.71
C SER A 128 -11.70 3.16 15.25
N ALA A 129 -12.07 2.03 14.67
CA ALA A 129 -11.50 0.73 15.04
C ALA A 129 -9.99 0.68 14.73
N ILE A 130 -9.56 1.32 13.62
CA ILE A 130 -8.18 1.33 13.20
C ILE A 130 -7.31 2.18 14.14
N SER A 131 -7.76 3.38 14.53
CA SER A 131 -7.02 4.25 15.45
C SER A 131 -6.84 3.60 16.83
N ARG A 132 -7.89 2.98 17.35
CA ARG A 132 -7.79 2.21 18.59
C ARG A 132 -6.86 1.02 18.49
N LEU A 133 -6.82 0.35 17.33
CA LEU A 133 -5.94 -0.78 17.11
C LEU A 133 -4.47 -0.34 17.03
N ILE A 134 -4.17 0.71 16.28
CA ILE A 134 -2.81 1.27 16.15
C ILE A 134 -2.28 1.69 17.54
N ASN A 135 -3.10 2.39 18.34
CA ASN A 135 -2.69 2.88 19.66
C ASN A 135 -2.42 1.78 20.70
N ARG A 136 -3.05 0.60 20.56
CA ARG A 136 -2.87 -0.51 21.50
C ARG A 136 -1.87 -1.57 21.05
N SER A 137 -1.44 -1.51 19.80
CA SER A 137 -0.58 -2.54 19.19
C SER A 137 0.81 -1.98 18.87
N ASP A 138 1.79 -2.84 18.95
CA ASP A 138 3.09 -2.54 18.40
C ASP A 138 3.00 -2.61 16.87
N THR A 139 3.07 -1.45 16.21
CA THR A 139 2.93 -1.34 14.77
C THR A 139 4.21 -0.84 14.12
N PHE A 140 4.41 -1.19 12.86
CA PHE A 140 5.48 -0.65 12.04
C PHE A 140 4.97 -0.29 10.65
N ARG A 141 5.69 0.58 9.98
CA ARG A 141 5.45 0.97 8.58
C ARG A 141 6.69 0.66 7.76
N LEU A 142 6.52 0.43 6.46
CA LEU A 142 7.64 0.12 5.57
C LEU A 142 8.34 1.41 5.13
N LEU A 143 9.68 1.42 5.13
CA LEU A 143 10.53 2.48 4.58
C LEU A 143 10.16 3.88 5.11
N GLU A 144 9.92 3.99 6.41
CA GLU A 144 9.59 5.27 7.07
C GLU A 144 10.69 6.33 6.89
N GLU A 145 11.93 5.89 6.82
CA GLU A 145 13.12 6.71 6.62
C GLU A 145 13.12 7.50 5.30
N LEU A 146 12.30 7.11 4.33
CA LEU A 146 12.19 7.82 3.05
C LEU A 146 11.30 9.07 3.10
N GLY A 147 10.64 9.34 4.25
CA GLY A 147 9.85 10.54 4.45
C GLY A 147 8.55 10.62 3.65
N THR A 148 8.15 9.53 3.00
CA THR A 148 6.90 9.47 2.21
C THR A 148 5.65 9.38 3.08
N ASP A 149 5.80 9.13 4.37
CA ASP A 149 4.74 8.96 5.37
C ASP A 149 3.66 7.95 4.92
N PRO A 150 3.98 6.63 4.88
CA PRO A 150 3.06 5.60 4.43
C PRO A 150 1.89 5.43 5.40
N GLN A 151 0.67 5.25 4.84
CA GLN A 151 -0.56 5.11 5.62
C GLN A 151 -1.01 3.64 5.80
N ILE A 152 -0.12 2.69 5.54
CA ILE A 152 -0.33 1.27 5.82
C ILE A 152 0.51 0.87 7.03
N TYR A 153 -0.17 0.39 8.05
CA TYR A 153 0.42 -0.07 9.31
C TYR A 153 0.39 -1.60 9.35
N TYR A 154 1.45 -2.17 9.85
CA TYR A 154 1.59 -3.61 10.03
C TYR A 154 1.73 -3.94 11.51
N ILE A 155 1.04 -4.98 11.95
CA ILE A 155 1.21 -5.56 13.28
C ILE A 155 2.09 -6.79 13.10
N PRO A 156 3.23 -6.92 13.82
CA PRO A 156 4.06 -8.10 13.75
C PRO A 156 3.29 -9.37 14.09
N ALA A 157 3.60 -10.48 13.42
CA ALA A 157 3.09 -11.78 13.83
C ALA A 157 3.57 -12.09 15.26
N LEU A 158 2.74 -12.79 16.03
CA LEU A 158 3.09 -13.20 17.39
C LEU A 158 4.40 -14.00 17.35
N GLY A 159 5.45 -13.48 18.00
CA GLY A 159 6.79 -14.08 18.04
C GLY A 159 7.80 -13.53 17.03
N GLY A 160 7.39 -12.68 16.12
CA GLY A 160 8.32 -11.93 15.23
C GLY A 160 8.96 -10.75 15.96
N LYS A 161 10.30 -10.73 16.03
CA LYS A 161 11.04 -9.51 16.40
C LYS A 161 11.08 -8.57 15.20
N ARG A 162 11.10 -7.27 15.47
CA ARG A 162 11.36 -6.23 14.45
C ARG A 162 12.74 -6.36 13.87
#